data_8d2982f4e23a3e1b87bee4b5dbb216bd
#
_entry.id   8d2982f4e23a3e1b87bee4b5dbb216bd
#
_cell.length_a   1.000
_cell.length_b   1.000
_cell.length_c   1.000
_cell.angle_alpha   90.00
_cell.angle_beta   90.00
_cell.angle_gamma   90.00
#
_symmetry.space_group_name_H-M   'P 1'
#
loop_
_entity.id
_entity.type
_entity.pdbx_description
1 polymer ?
#
loop_
_entity_poly.entity_id
_entity_poly.type
_entity_poly.pdbx_seq_one_letter_code
_entity_poly.pdbx_strand_id
1 'polypeptide(L)'
;MHISEQLIEKYTAESMQVTVEMINKGKELLHADLYVACTDLLKKGGSETEEKPVGTFFYSIYYKNNFYNFRRVLKGPAVLKLRNLTHYITQDIKLIILDKKVS
;
A
#
# COMPACT_ATOMS: atom_id res chain seq x y z
N MET A 1 10.22 7.51 -10.39
CA MET A 1 10.56 6.49 -9.39
C MET A 1 10.71 5.14 -10.06
N HIS A 2 11.77 4.43 -9.76
CA HIS A 2 12.12 3.19 -10.48
C HIS A 2 12.15 2.00 -9.50
N ILE A 3 11.33 1.01 -9.75
CA ILE A 3 11.27 -0.22 -8.96
C ILE A 3 11.99 -1.32 -9.72
N SER A 4 12.77 -2.13 -9.00
CA SER A 4 13.52 -3.23 -9.57
C SER A 4 12.60 -4.21 -10.30
N GLU A 5 12.94 -4.55 -11.55
CA GLU A 5 12.20 -5.54 -12.31
C GLU A 5 12.26 -6.93 -11.65
N GLN A 6 13.38 -7.24 -11.02
CA GLN A 6 13.54 -8.51 -10.30
C GLN A 6 12.58 -8.60 -9.11
N LEU A 7 12.36 -7.49 -8.41
CA LEU A 7 11.43 -7.46 -7.30
C LEU A 7 10.00 -7.68 -7.79
N ILE A 8 9.62 -7.03 -8.89
CA ILE A 8 8.29 -7.18 -9.47
C ILE A 8 8.07 -8.60 -9.99
N GLU A 9 9.08 -9.21 -10.62
CA GLU A 9 8.98 -10.59 -11.09
C GLU A 9 8.76 -11.57 -9.94
N LYS A 10 9.48 -11.38 -8.84
CA LYS A 10 9.40 -12.29 -7.70
C LYS A 10 8.10 -12.16 -6.91
N TYR A 11 7.62 -10.94 -6.70
CA TYR A 11 6.50 -10.67 -5.78
C TYR A 11 5.26 -10.14 -6.46
N THR A 12 5.30 -9.93 -7.76
CA THR A 12 4.30 -9.22 -8.55
C THR A 12 4.26 -7.73 -8.22
N ALA A 13 3.64 -6.94 -9.09
CA ALA A 13 3.57 -5.48 -8.91
C ALA A 13 2.71 -5.10 -7.69
N GLU A 14 1.68 -5.90 -7.41
CA GLU A 14 0.77 -5.67 -6.31
C GLU A 14 1.18 -6.54 -5.11
N SER A 15 2.07 -6.02 -4.27
CA SER A 15 2.55 -6.76 -3.10
C SER A 15 3.08 -5.81 -2.05
N MET A 16 3.19 -6.29 -0.81
CA MET A 16 3.77 -5.49 0.27
C MET A 16 5.24 -5.19 0.00
N GLN A 17 5.97 -6.13 -0.57
CA GLN A 17 7.39 -5.96 -0.89
C GLN A 17 7.61 -4.81 -1.87
N VAL A 18 6.81 -4.76 -2.93
CA VAL A 18 6.88 -3.67 -3.91
C VAL A 18 6.40 -2.36 -3.27
N THR A 19 5.35 -2.42 -2.46
CA THR A 19 4.80 -1.23 -1.79
C THR A 19 5.85 -0.58 -0.89
N VAL A 20 6.57 -1.37 -0.09
CA VAL A 20 7.64 -0.85 0.76
C VAL A 20 8.80 -0.28 -0.07
N GLU A 21 9.15 -0.96 -1.17
CA GLU A 21 10.22 -0.48 -2.05
C GLU A 21 9.86 0.86 -2.69
N MET A 22 8.58 1.08 -3.00
CA MET A 22 8.13 2.38 -3.50
C MET A 22 8.46 3.51 -2.50
N ILE A 23 8.26 3.25 -1.21
CA ILE A 23 8.61 4.23 -0.18
C ILE A 23 10.12 4.44 -0.12
N ASN A 24 10.91 3.36 -0.17
CA ASN A 24 12.37 3.49 -0.16
C ASN A 24 12.87 4.32 -1.33
N LYS A 25 12.32 4.14 -2.52
CA LYS A 25 12.67 4.94 -3.68
C LYS A 25 12.19 6.39 -3.54
N GLY A 26 11.01 6.59 -2.99
CA GLY A 26 10.48 7.93 -2.71
C GLY A 26 11.38 8.71 -1.75
N LYS A 27 11.92 8.04 -0.74
CA LYS A 27 12.84 8.67 0.22
C LYS A 27 14.14 9.13 -0.42
N GLU A 28 14.58 8.45 -1.47
CA GLU A 28 15.76 8.87 -2.23
C GLU A 28 15.51 10.13 -3.07
N LEU A 29 14.26 10.32 -3.51
CA LEU A 29 13.89 11.40 -4.42
C LEU A 29 13.35 12.63 -3.71
N LEU A 30 12.66 12.47 -2.61
CA LEU A 30 11.95 13.55 -1.92
C LEU A 30 12.21 13.46 -0.42
N HIS A 31 12.47 14.61 0.18
CA HIS A 31 12.54 14.70 1.63
C HIS A 31 11.16 15.08 2.17
N ALA A 32 10.61 14.24 3.03
CA ALA A 32 9.28 14.46 3.62
C ALA A 32 9.23 13.85 5.02
N ASP A 33 8.24 14.28 5.82
CA ASP A 33 8.02 13.75 7.15
C ASP A 33 7.21 12.46 7.11
N LEU A 34 6.41 12.29 6.07
CA LEU A 34 5.50 11.16 5.91
C LEU A 34 5.55 10.66 4.46
N TYR A 35 5.61 9.36 4.29
CA TYR A 35 5.51 8.72 2.97
C TYR A 35 4.40 7.67 3.00
N VAL A 36 3.64 7.61 1.93
CA VAL A 36 2.59 6.60 1.77
C VAL A 36 2.71 6.00 0.37
N ALA A 37 2.62 4.69 0.30
CA ALA A 37 2.59 3.98 -0.97
C ALA A 37 1.50 2.91 -0.93
N CYS A 38 0.91 2.63 -2.09
CA CYS A 38 -0.16 1.64 -2.20
C CYS A 38 -0.04 0.90 -3.52
N THR A 39 -0.31 -0.40 -3.48
CA THR A 39 -0.50 -1.23 -4.67
C THR A 39 -1.83 -1.94 -4.54
N ASP A 40 -2.49 -2.24 -5.68
CA ASP A 40 -3.83 -2.81 -5.64
C ASP A 40 -4.11 -3.80 -6.77
N LEU A 41 -5.16 -4.59 -6.57
CA LEU A 41 -5.74 -5.49 -7.56
C LEU A 41 -7.21 -5.12 -7.75
N LEU A 42 -7.49 -4.20 -8.68
CA LEU A 42 -8.83 -3.70 -8.92
C LEU A 42 -9.64 -4.51 -9.91
N LYS A 43 -8.98 -5.22 -10.84
CA LYS A 43 -9.62 -5.92 -11.94
C LYS A 43 -9.18 -7.38 -12.02
N LYS A 44 -10.09 -8.24 -12.49
CA LYS A 44 -9.77 -9.62 -12.81
C LYS A 44 -8.78 -9.70 -13.98
N GLY A 45 -8.05 -10.81 -14.06
CA GLY A 45 -7.10 -11.04 -15.13
C GLY A 45 -5.68 -10.56 -14.86
N GLY A 46 -5.45 -10.02 -13.66
CA GLY A 46 -4.11 -9.61 -13.24
C GLY A 46 -3.42 -10.70 -12.42
N SER A 47 -2.90 -10.32 -11.26
CA SER A 47 -2.11 -11.19 -10.39
C SER A 47 -2.94 -11.82 -9.27
N GLU A 48 -4.25 -11.84 -9.38
CA GLU A 48 -5.10 -12.35 -8.31
C GLU A 48 -4.90 -13.85 -8.07
N THR A 49 -4.97 -14.25 -6.82
CA THR A 49 -4.91 -15.63 -6.36
C THR A 49 -5.92 -15.81 -5.24
N GLU A 50 -6.08 -17.04 -4.73
CA GLU A 50 -6.93 -17.26 -3.57
C GLU A 50 -6.47 -16.46 -2.35
N GLU A 51 -5.15 -16.33 -2.20
CA GLU A 51 -4.54 -15.57 -1.11
C GLU A 51 -4.57 -14.07 -1.35
N LYS A 52 -4.65 -13.68 -2.62
CA LYS A 52 -4.62 -12.27 -3.03
C LYS A 52 -5.70 -12.03 -4.08
N PRO A 53 -6.98 -12.01 -3.70
CA PRO A 53 -8.09 -11.83 -4.63
C PRO A 53 -8.19 -10.39 -5.13
N VAL A 54 -9.01 -10.21 -6.17
CA VAL A 54 -9.37 -8.87 -6.65
C VAL A 54 -9.92 -8.06 -5.47
N GLY A 55 -9.48 -6.82 -5.34
CA GLY A 55 -9.84 -5.97 -4.22
C GLY A 55 -8.81 -6.00 -3.09
N THR A 56 -7.70 -6.71 -3.27
CA THR A 56 -6.60 -6.70 -2.31
C THR A 56 -5.77 -5.44 -2.50
N PHE A 57 -5.56 -4.74 -1.40
CA PHE A 57 -4.74 -3.54 -1.35
C PHE A 57 -3.62 -3.73 -0.35
N PHE A 58 -2.42 -3.34 -0.75
CA PHE A 58 -1.28 -3.26 0.15
C PHE A 58 -0.91 -1.79 0.26
N TYR A 59 -0.79 -1.27 1.46
CA TYR A 59 -0.25 0.07 1.62
C TYR A 59 0.68 0.12 2.81
N SER A 60 1.64 1.03 2.70
CA SER A 60 2.61 1.25 3.75
C SER A 60 2.68 2.72 4.04
N ILE A 61 2.83 3.05 5.31
CA ILE A 61 3.00 4.41 5.79
C ILE A 61 4.35 4.44 6.51
N TYR A 62 5.20 5.39 6.12
CA TYR A 62 6.50 5.58 6.77
C TYR A 62 6.48 6.92 7.50
N TYR A 63 6.74 6.88 8.81
CA TYR A 63 6.70 8.07 9.64
C TYR A 63 7.66 7.88 10.82
N LYS A 64 8.51 8.89 11.06
CA LYS A 64 9.47 8.89 12.17
C LYS A 64 10.30 7.60 12.22
N ASN A 65 10.87 7.21 11.07
CA ASN A 65 11.74 6.05 10.92
C ASN A 65 11.06 4.70 11.14
N ASN A 66 9.73 4.65 11.10
CA ASN A 66 8.97 3.42 11.24
C ASN A 66 8.10 3.15 10.03
N PHE A 67 8.04 1.89 9.62
CA PHE A 67 7.10 1.43 8.61
C PHE A 67 5.86 0.87 9.28
N TYR A 68 4.70 1.21 8.76
CA TYR A 68 3.41 0.66 9.17
C TYR A 68 2.78 0.06 7.93
N ASN A 69 2.70 -1.28 7.87
CA ASN A 69 2.30 -2.02 6.69
C ASN A 69 0.91 -2.61 6.86
N PHE A 70 0.05 -2.44 5.87
CA PHE A 70 -1.34 -2.84 5.92
C PHE A 70 -1.73 -3.63 4.69
N ARG A 71 -2.56 -4.64 4.88
CA ARG A 71 -3.20 -5.39 3.81
C ARG A 71 -4.70 -5.36 4.07
N ARG A 72 -5.47 -4.93 3.07
CA ARG A 72 -6.93 -4.93 3.19
C ARG A 72 -7.54 -5.52 1.93
N VAL A 73 -8.62 -6.28 2.12
CA VAL A 73 -9.41 -6.81 1.01
C VAL A 73 -10.76 -6.11 1.05
N LEU A 74 -11.06 -5.33 0.00
CA LEU A 74 -12.28 -4.54 -0.09
C LEU A 74 -13.17 -5.10 -1.19
N LYS A 75 -14.47 -4.98 -1.01
CA LYS A 75 -15.47 -5.52 -1.94
C LYS A 75 -16.29 -4.41 -2.55
N GLY A 76 -16.91 -4.72 -3.70
CA GLY A 76 -17.79 -3.80 -4.40
C GLY A 76 -17.17 -3.23 -5.66
N PRO A 77 -17.83 -2.24 -6.29
CA PRO A 77 -17.31 -1.57 -7.48
C PRO A 77 -15.99 -0.87 -7.20
N ALA A 78 -15.18 -0.69 -8.25
CA ALA A 78 -13.85 -0.08 -8.13
C ALA A 78 -13.89 1.29 -7.43
N VAL A 79 -14.84 2.13 -7.79
CA VAL A 79 -14.97 3.48 -7.20
C VAL A 79 -15.22 3.39 -5.69
N LEU A 80 -16.09 2.48 -5.28
CA LEU A 80 -16.40 2.30 -3.86
C LEU A 80 -15.20 1.75 -3.10
N LYS A 81 -14.47 0.80 -3.71
CA LYS A 81 -13.25 0.26 -3.10
C LYS A 81 -12.21 1.35 -2.88
N LEU A 82 -11.99 2.21 -3.88
CA LEU A 82 -11.03 3.30 -3.76
C LEU A 82 -11.44 4.34 -2.71
N ARG A 83 -12.73 4.65 -2.61
CA ARG A 83 -13.25 5.55 -1.59
C ARG A 83 -12.99 4.99 -0.19
N ASN A 84 -13.30 3.71 0.01
CA ASN A 84 -13.12 3.07 1.30
C ASN A 84 -11.64 2.95 1.65
N LEU A 85 -10.79 2.64 0.66
CA LEU A 85 -9.35 2.59 0.87
C LEU A 85 -8.81 3.94 1.34
N THR A 86 -9.22 5.02 0.68
CA THR A 86 -8.79 6.38 1.06
C THR A 86 -9.19 6.67 2.50
N HIS A 87 -10.38 6.28 2.90
CA HIS A 87 -10.85 6.45 4.27
C HIS A 87 -9.97 5.68 5.26
N TYR A 88 -9.65 4.42 4.97
CA TYR A 88 -8.78 3.61 5.84
C TYR A 88 -7.39 4.20 5.96
N ILE A 89 -6.80 4.59 4.83
CA ILE A 89 -5.45 5.18 4.83
C ILE A 89 -5.43 6.46 5.65
N THR A 90 -6.42 7.33 5.45
CA THR A 90 -6.53 8.60 6.19
C THR A 90 -6.64 8.35 7.69
N GLN A 91 -7.46 7.38 8.07
CA GLN A 91 -7.65 7.04 9.48
C GLN A 91 -6.37 6.47 10.10
N ASP A 92 -5.68 5.59 9.37
CA ASP A 92 -4.44 4.99 9.85
C ASP A 92 -3.35 6.05 10.00
N ILE A 93 -3.24 7.00 9.07
CA ILE A 93 -2.30 8.12 9.17
C ILE A 93 -2.60 8.93 10.44
N LYS A 94 -3.87 9.23 10.66
CA LYS A 94 -4.28 10.00 11.85
C LYS A 94 -3.89 9.29 13.13
N LEU A 95 -4.12 7.98 13.22
CA LEU A 95 -3.76 7.20 14.40
C LEU A 95 -2.26 7.17 14.63
N ILE A 96 -1.48 7.03 13.55
CA ILE A 96 -0.01 7.01 13.63
C ILE A 96 0.52 8.35 14.12
N ILE A 97 0.03 9.45 13.56
CA ILE A 97 0.47 10.80 13.93
C ILE A 97 0.11 11.11 15.39
N LEU A 98 -1.05 10.65 15.84
CA LEU A 98 -1.50 10.87 17.22
C LEU A 98 -0.91 9.86 18.20
N ASP A 99 -0.06 8.96 17.72
CA ASP A 99 0.56 7.91 18.52
C ASP A 99 -0.47 7.01 19.21
N LYS A 100 -1.55 6.70 18.48
CA LYS A 100 -2.59 5.80 18.93
C LYS A 100 -2.31 4.40 18.40
N LYS A 101 -2.96 3.39 19.01
CA LYS A 101 -2.84 2.02 18.53
C LYS A 101 -3.47 1.90 17.14
N VAL A 102 -2.70 1.36 16.21
CA VAL A 102 -3.14 1.14 14.82
C VAL A 102 -3.64 -0.28 14.67
N SER A 103 -4.78 -0.47 14.00
CA SER A 103 -5.37 -1.79 13.78
C SER A 103 -5.10 -2.29 12.35
#